data_5133632643821b504da8c6e70d1b5cfc
#
_entry.id   5133632643821b504da8c6e70d1b5cfc
#
_cell.length_a   1.000
_cell.length_b   1.000
_cell.length_c   1.000
_cell.angle_alpha   90.00
_cell.angle_beta   90.00
_cell.angle_gamma   90.00
#
_symmetry.space_group_name_H-M   'P 1'
#
loop_
_entity.id
_entity.type
_entity.pdbx_description
1 polymer ?
#
loop_
_entity_poly.entity_id
_entity_poly.type
_entity_poly.pdbx_seq_one_letter_code
_entity_poly.pdbx_strand_id
1 'polypeptide(L)'
;MARTNIIPKICSDIRDKQDVLRKNRNYGLFVSNQHQGRVFQLANLYSWWLEHPGIYNSASAKENPIRLERDIRQISREGKFVMKNAWDSLREYSPLLKTIDPRVVIATASEIDPRNLGYRSVRVSLCMPTYAPPNPLKVPDLMDEMFAELRSIDDPIEASFYFHLRLAGIQPFIDGNKRVARLIQNRILYENQLPPPTISPADRNQYITLLENALVGFNDNDLKPVREFYGFLGSKVQRHLDEALYTL
;
A
#
# COMPACT_ATOMS: atom_id res chain seq x y z
N MET A 1 -11.82 -13.79 16.39
CA MET A 1 -12.15 -14.61 15.21
C MET A 1 -11.35 -14.06 14.02
N ALA A 2 -10.69 -14.93 13.27
CA ALA A 2 -9.96 -14.49 12.07
C ALA A 2 -10.92 -13.82 11.08
N ARG A 3 -10.59 -12.60 10.66
CA ARG A 3 -11.37 -11.81 9.69
C ARG A 3 -10.91 -12.18 8.29
N THR A 4 -11.12 -13.46 7.92
CA THR A 4 -10.71 -14.04 6.63
C THR A 4 -11.90 -14.17 5.70
N ASN A 5 -11.63 -14.26 4.40
CA ASN A 5 -12.65 -14.45 3.37
C ASN A 5 -13.63 -13.27 3.26
N ILE A 6 -13.08 -12.04 3.35
CA ILE A 6 -13.87 -10.81 3.32
C ILE A 6 -14.38 -10.50 1.91
N ILE A 7 -13.59 -10.84 0.85
CA ILE A 7 -13.88 -10.53 -0.54
C ILE A 7 -13.78 -11.75 -1.49
N PRO A 8 -14.44 -12.87 -1.20
CA PRO A 8 -14.23 -14.13 -1.95
C PRO A 8 -14.53 -13.98 -3.45
N LYS A 9 -15.58 -13.24 -3.80
CA LYS A 9 -15.94 -13.01 -5.19
C LYS A 9 -14.89 -12.20 -5.94
N ILE A 10 -14.37 -11.13 -5.36
CA ILE A 10 -13.33 -10.30 -5.98
C ILE A 10 -12.05 -11.11 -6.19
N CYS A 11 -11.66 -11.92 -5.21
CA CYS A 11 -10.50 -12.80 -5.32
C CYS A 11 -10.69 -13.84 -6.44
N SER A 12 -11.88 -14.46 -6.54
CA SER A 12 -12.21 -15.37 -7.62
C SER A 12 -12.12 -14.70 -8.99
N ASP A 13 -12.79 -13.56 -9.17
CA ASP A 13 -12.80 -12.83 -10.44
C ASP A 13 -11.38 -12.42 -10.91
N ILE A 14 -10.51 -12.04 -9.96
CA ILE A 14 -9.10 -11.72 -10.25
C ILE A 14 -8.35 -12.96 -10.69
N ARG A 15 -8.53 -14.09 -10.01
CA ARG A 15 -7.84 -15.36 -10.36
C ARG A 15 -8.28 -15.89 -11.71
N ASP A 16 -9.56 -15.87 -12.01
CA ASP A 16 -10.09 -16.33 -13.30
C ASP A 16 -9.43 -15.58 -14.47
N LYS A 17 -9.29 -14.25 -14.35
CA LYS A 17 -8.58 -13.43 -15.33
C LYS A 17 -7.08 -13.77 -15.37
N GLN A 18 -6.46 -13.95 -14.22
CA GLN A 18 -5.05 -14.30 -14.11
C GLN A 18 -4.75 -15.65 -14.76
N ASP A 19 -5.60 -16.65 -14.57
CA ASP A 19 -5.41 -17.99 -15.13
C ASP A 19 -5.48 -18.01 -16.67
N VAL A 20 -6.30 -17.14 -17.25
CA VAL A 20 -6.29 -16.89 -18.69
C VAL A 20 -4.97 -16.28 -19.13
N LEU A 21 -4.51 -15.24 -18.45
CA LEU A 21 -3.31 -14.47 -18.79
C LEU A 21 -2.02 -15.25 -18.59
N ARG A 22 -1.94 -16.12 -17.59
CA ARG A 22 -0.75 -16.98 -17.33
C ARG A 22 -0.38 -17.88 -18.49
N LYS A 23 -1.29 -18.15 -19.41
CA LYS A 23 -1.01 -18.89 -20.64
C LYS A 23 -0.18 -18.09 -21.64
N ASN A 24 -0.13 -16.76 -21.51
CA ASN A 24 0.68 -15.89 -22.35
C ASN A 24 2.09 -15.74 -21.78
N ARG A 25 3.13 -16.07 -22.58
CA ARG A 25 4.55 -16.01 -22.20
C ARG A 25 5.01 -14.62 -21.76
N ASN A 26 4.33 -13.56 -22.21
CA ASN A 26 4.69 -12.17 -21.90
C ASN A 26 4.01 -11.64 -20.63
N TYR A 27 3.11 -12.40 -20.01
CA TYR A 27 2.35 -11.94 -18.85
C TYR A 27 3.25 -11.58 -17.66
N GLY A 28 4.28 -12.38 -17.38
CA GLY A 28 5.24 -12.09 -16.30
C GLY A 28 6.00 -10.77 -16.51
N LEU A 29 6.36 -10.47 -17.76
CA LEU A 29 7.00 -9.19 -18.12
C LEU A 29 6.02 -8.02 -17.97
N PHE A 30 4.76 -8.20 -18.37
CA PHE A 30 3.71 -7.20 -18.17
C PHE A 30 3.56 -6.85 -16.68
N VAL A 31 3.43 -7.85 -15.80
CA VAL A 31 3.33 -7.65 -14.34
C VAL A 31 4.55 -6.91 -13.81
N SER A 32 5.76 -7.32 -14.21
CA SER A 32 7.01 -6.66 -13.80
C SER A 32 7.02 -5.19 -14.21
N ASN A 33 6.63 -4.86 -15.44
CA ASN A 33 6.57 -3.48 -15.94
C ASN A 33 5.53 -2.64 -15.20
N GLN A 34 4.36 -3.21 -14.85
CA GLN A 34 3.36 -2.52 -14.05
C GLN A 34 3.91 -2.14 -12.67
N HIS A 35 4.60 -3.05 -11.98
CA HIS A 35 5.20 -2.75 -10.68
C HIS A 35 6.33 -1.72 -10.80
N GLN A 36 7.28 -1.91 -11.71
CA GLN A 36 8.43 -1.01 -11.87
C GLN A 36 8.03 0.40 -12.33
N GLY A 37 7.10 0.50 -13.29
CA GLY A 37 6.67 1.79 -13.83
C GLY A 37 5.77 2.57 -12.89
N ARG A 38 4.80 1.92 -12.25
CA ARG A 38 3.72 2.60 -11.50
C ARG A 38 3.96 2.68 -10.00
N VAL A 39 4.57 1.67 -9.39
CA VAL A 39 4.86 1.69 -7.95
C VAL A 39 5.84 2.80 -7.61
N PHE A 40 6.92 2.92 -8.39
CA PHE A 40 7.97 3.90 -8.11
C PHE A 40 7.60 5.33 -8.51
N GLN A 41 6.75 5.52 -9.50
CA GLN A 41 6.33 6.87 -9.91
C GLN A 41 5.19 7.42 -9.04
N LEU A 42 4.19 6.60 -8.75
CA LEU A 42 2.97 7.06 -8.09
C LEU A 42 3.04 7.00 -6.57
N ALA A 43 3.72 6.01 -5.97
CA ALA A 43 3.82 5.91 -4.52
C ALA A 43 4.53 7.15 -3.92
N ASN A 44 5.49 7.73 -4.63
CA ASN A 44 6.22 8.92 -4.17
C ASN A 44 5.44 10.21 -4.31
N LEU A 45 4.85 10.43 -5.48
CA LEU A 45 3.95 11.57 -5.68
C LEU A 45 2.83 11.58 -4.64
N TYR A 46 2.24 10.40 -4.37
CA TYR A 46 1.13 10.29 -3.43
C TYR A 46 1.50 10.58 -2.00
N SER A 47 2.60 10.02 -1.51
CA SER A 47 3.00 10.27 -0.12
C SER A 47 3.29 11.74 0.11
N TRP A 48 3.95 12.37 -0.86
CA TRP A 48 4.24 13.79 -0.78
C TRP A 48 2.98 14.66 -0.87
N TRP A 49 2.05 14.33 -1.80
CA TRP A 49 0.76 15.04 -1.92
C TRP A 49 -0.14 14.87 -0.70
N LEU A 50 -0.10 13.70 -0.07
CA LEU A 50 -0.87 13.43 1.14
C LEU A 50 -0.36 14.22 2.35
N GLU A 51 0.94 14.45 2.42
CA GLU A 51 1.60 15.10 3.54
C GLU A 51 1.67 16.64 3.39
N HIS A 52 1.53 17.16 2.16
CA HIS A 52 1.64 18.58 1.87
C HIS A 52 0.43 19.13 1.07
N PRO A 53 -0.80 18.94 1.53
CA PRO A 53 -2.00 19.41 0.81
C PRO A 53 -2.01 20.93 0.60
N GLY A 54 -1.30 21.69 1.47
CA GLY A 54 -1.22 23.15 1.39
C GLY A 54 -0.34 23.69 0.26
N ILE A 55 0.59 22.89 -0.29
CA ILE A 55 1.52 23.39 -1.32
C ILE A 55 0.82 23.63 -2.66
N TYR A 56 -0.20 22.83 -2.99
CA TYR A 56 -1.00 23.02 -4.20
C TYR A 56 -2.07 24.11 -4.09
N ASN A 57 -2.50 24.42 -2.88
CA ASN A 57 -3.47 25.47 -2.60
C ASN A 57 -2.83 26.78 -2.14
N SER A 58 -1.49 26.82 -2.01
CA SER A 58 -0.80 27.99 -1.50
C SER A 58 -0.63 29.05 -2.58
N ALA A 59 -0.68 30.32 -2.18
CA ALA A 59 -0.35 31.46 -3.04
C ALA A 59 1.04 31.30 -3.69
N SER A 60 2.00 30.67 -3.00
CA SER A 60 3.35 30.40 -3.51
C SER A 60 3.39 29.48 -4.75
N ALA A 61 2.43 28.56 -4.91
CA ALA A 61 2.30 27.73 -6.12
C ALA A 61 1.88 28.58 -7.35
N LYS A 62 1.12 29.63 -7.11
CA LYS A 62 0.72 30.59 -8.15
C LYS A 62 1.82 31.62 -8.44
N GLU A 63 2.66 31.92 -7.45
CA GLU A 63 3.70 32.96 -7.54
C GLU A 63 4.98 32.48 -8.24
N ASN A 64 5.31 31.19 -8.16
CA ASN A 64 6.51 30.66 -8.82
C ASN A 64 6.35 29.21 -9.34
N PRO A 65 5.66 29.00 -10.47
CA PRO A 65 5.40 27.67 -11.01
C PRO A 65 6.68 26.92 -11.41
N ILE A 66 7.75 27.62 -11.81
CA ILE A 66 9.04 27.00 -12.20
C ILE A 66 9.74 26.39 -10.98
N ARG A 67 9.70 27.08 -9.84
CA ARG A 67 10.27 26.56 -8.57
C ARG A 67 9.51 25.33 -8.11
N LEU A 68 8.18 25.38 -8.13
CA LEU A 68 7.33 24.25 -7.77
C LEU A 68 7.61 23.02 -8.66
N GLU A 69 7.74 23.21 -9.97
CA GLU A 69 8.04 22.11 -10.90
C GLU A 69 9.42 21.49 -10.62
N ARG A 70 10.42 22.29 -10.30
CA ARG A 70 11.75 21.83 -9.91
C ARG A 70 11.71 21.00 -8.61
N ASP A 71 11.03 21.51 -7.59
CA ASP A 71 10.90 20.86 -6.29
C ASP A 71 10.15 19.52 -6.41
N ILE A 72 9.09 19.47 -7.21
CA ILE A 72 8.37 18.24 -7.54
C ILE A 72 9.29 17.24 -8.26
N ARG A 73 10.09 17.67 -9.23
CA ARG A 73 11.01 16.79 -9.96
C ARG A 73 12.11 16.24 -9.04
N GLN A 74 12.65 17.05 -8.14
CA GLN A 74 13.68 16.61 -7.19
C GLN A 74 13.11 15.60 -6.21
N ILE A 75 12.00 15.91 -5.56
CA ILE A 75 11.31 15.01 -4.59
C ILE A 75 10.92 13.70 -5.29
N SER A 76 10.45 13.76 -6.53
CA SER A 76 10.12 12.56 -7.30
C SER A 76 11.34 11.69 -7.61
N ARG A 77 12.52 12.28 -7.81
CA ARG A 77 13.77 11.52 -8.03
C ARG A 77 14.24 10.84 -6.76
N GLU A 78 14.32 11.59 -5.65
CA GLU A 78 14.75 11.08 -4.36
C GLU A 78 13.82 9.95 -3.88
N GLY A 79 12.54 10.20 -3.93
CA GLY A 79 11.55 9.20 -3.54
C GLY A 79 11.55 7.96 -4.42
N LYS A 80 11.78 8.10 -5.74
CA LYS A 80 11.93 6.94 -6.64
C LYS A 80 13.12 6.07 -6.26
N PHE A 81 14.23 6.69 -5.89
CA PHE A 81 15.43 5.96 -5.46
C PHE A 81 15.18 5.20 -4.15
N VAL A 82 14.64 5.87 -3.14
CA VAL A 82 14.29 5.29 -1.83
C VAL A 82 13.34 4.10 -2.00
N MET A 83 12.26 4.26 -2.76
CA MET A 83 11.29 3.19 -2.98
C MET A 83 11.88 2.02 -3.76
N LYS A 84 12.80 2.29 -4.69
CA LYS A 84 13.49 1.24 -5.42
C LYS A 84 14.38 0.41 -4.51
N ASN A 85 15.16 1.06 -3.65
CA ASN A 85 16.04 0.36 -2.71
C ASN A 85 15.23 -0.51 -1.75
N ALA A 86 14.17 0.04 -1.15
CA ALA A 86 13.27 -0.69 -0.28
C ALA A 86 12.56 -1.87 -1.00
N TRP A 87 12.23 -1.72 -2.30
CA TRP A 87 11.70 -2.80 -3.12
C TRP A 87 12.72 -3.90 -3.38
N ASP A 88 13.95 -3.52 -3.70
CA ASP A 88 15.02 -4.48 -4.01
C ASP A 88 15.42 -5.26 -2.75
N SER A 89 15.46 -4.62 -1.57
CA SER A 89 15.76 -5.29 -0.30
C SER A 89 14.72 -6.36 0.07
N LEU A 90 13.46 -6.16 -0.28
CA LEU A 90 12.41 -7.16 -0.05
C LEU A 90 12.61 -8.48 -0.82
N ARG A 91 13.49 -8.52 -1.82
CA ARG A 91 13.78 -9.77 -2.56
C ARG A 91 14.43 -10.83 -1.67
N GLU A 92 15.21 -10.43 -0.69
CA GLU A 92 15.88 -11.33 0.25
C GLU A 92 14.90 -12.12 1.12
N TYR A 93 13.68 -11.63 1.24
CA TYR A 93 12.61 -12.21 2.07
C TYR A 93 11.56 -12.97 1.25
N SER A 94 11.83 -13.27 -0.02
CA SER A 94 10.86 -14.02 -0.87
C SER A 94 10.81 -15.52 -0.49
N PRO A 95 9.64 -16.16 -0.41
CA PRO A 95 8.28 -15.61 -0.59
C PRO A 95 7.78 -14.86 0.65
N LEU A 96 7.43 -13.60 0.45
CA LEU A 96 7.21 -12.63 1.54
C LEU A 96 6.12 -13.06 2.55
N LEU A 97 5.01 -13.60 2.10
CA LEU A 97 3.94 -14.04 3.01
C LEU A 97 4.38 -15.12 4.01
N LYS A 98 5.44 -15.89 3.70
CA LYS A 98 5.99 -16.91 4.61
C LYS A 98 7.04 -16.37 5.56
N THR A 99 7.69 -15.28 5.19
CA THR A 99 8.88 -14.74 5.88
C THR A 99 8.62 -13.42 6.58
N ILE A 100 7.50 -12.75 6.27
CA ILE A 100 7.21 -11.43 6.83
C ILE A 100 7.02 -11.49 8.34
N ASP A 101 7.83 -10.71 9.01
CA ASP A 101 7.84 -10.54 10.46
C ASP A 101 8.16 -9.07 10.83
N PRO A 102 8.19 -8.70 12.12
CA PRO A 102 8.56 -7.36 12.54
C PRO A 102 9.88 -6.86 11.97
N ARG A 103 10.90 -7.72 11.83
CA ARG A 103 12.23 -7.32 11.33
C ARG A 103 12.17 -6.91 9.87
N VAL A 104 11.44 -7.65 9.04
CA VAL A 104 11.25 -7.32 7.61
C VAL A 104 10.56 -5.97 7.46
N VAL A 105 9.50 -5.74 8.25
CA VAL A 105 8.73 -4.48 8.17
C VAL A 105 9.55 -3.29 8.67
N ILE A 106 10.32 -3.44 9.77
CA ILE A 106 11.20 -2.40 10.29
C ILE A 106 12.33 -2.11 9.29
N ALA A 107 12.97 -3.13 8.74
CA ALA A 107 14.01 -2.95 7.72
C ALA A 107 13.48 -2.19 6.50
N THR A 108 12.29 -2.57 5.98
CA THR A 108 11.64 -1.85 4.89
C THR A 108 11.33 -0.40 5.26
N ALA A 109 10.89 -0.16 6.48
CA ALA A 109 10.57 1.18 6.96
C ALA A 109 11.83 2.05 7.11
N SER A 110 12.95 1.49 7.55
CA SER A 110 14.23 2.21 7.68
C SER A 110 14.83 2.59 6.32
N GLU A 111 14.62 1.78 5.28
CA GLU A 111 14.97 2.16 3.91
C GLU A 111 14.14 3.35 3.38
N ILE A 112 12.86 3.44 3.80
CA ILE A 112 11.97 4.53 3.40
C ILE A 112 12.25 5.81 4.19
N ASP A 113 12.52 5.69 5.48
CA ASP A 113 12.91 6.79 6.37
C ASP A 113 13.90 6.27 7.42
N PRO A 114 15.16 6.70 7.39
CA PRO A 114 16.20 6.23 8.31
C PRO A 114 15.91 6.47 9.79
N ARG A 115 14.92 7.30 10.14
CA ARG A 115 14.48 7.50 11.52
C ARG A 115 13.69 6.31 12.08
N ASN A 116 13.20 5.42 11.22
CA ASN A 116 12.40 4.25 11.60
C ASN A 116 13.29 3.07 12.01
N LEU A 117 14.01 3.19 13.13
CA LEU A 117 14.88 2.14 13.68
C LEU A 117 14.12 1.09 14.49
N GLY A 118 12.82 1.24 14.65
CA GLY A 118 11.91 0.39 15.42
C GLY A 118 10.51 0.97 15.43
N TYR A 119 9.65 0.44 16.28
CA TYR A 119 8.32 1.01 16.46
C TYR A 119 8.38 2.35 17.19
N ARG A 120 7.48 3.26 16.82
CA ARG A 120 7.40 4.59 17.43
C ARG A 120 7.08 4.53 18.92
N SER A 121 7.70 5.42 19.67
CA SER A 121 7.39 5.69 21.09
C SER A 121 6.56 6.96 21.29
N VAL A 122 6.28 7.70 20.20
CA VAL A 122 5.55 8.97 20.23
C VAL A 122 4.19 8.85 19.55
N ARG A 123 3.26 9.73 19.89
CA ARG A 123 1.98 9.83 19.20
C ARG A 123 2.20 10.41 17.80
N VAL A 124 1.48 9.87 16.84
CA VAL A 124 1.40 10.40 15.47
C VAL A 124 -0.06 10.71 15.15
N SER A 125 -0.30 11.62 14.22
CA SER A 125 -1.63 11.94 13.73
C SER A 125 -1.73 11.60 12.24
N LEU A 126 -2.94 11.21 11.85
CA LEU A 126 -3.33 11.12 10.44
C LEU A 126 -4.21 12.33 10.13
N CYS A 127 -4.13 12.83 8.89
CA CYS A 127 -5.10 13.83 8.41
C CYS A 127 -6.45 13.15 8.08
N MET A 128 -6.98 12.42 9.07
CA MET A 128 -8.24 11.68 9.01
C MET A 128 -9.12 12.12 10.19
N PRO A 129 -10.29 12.73 9.95
CA PRO A 129 -11.08 13.35 11.03
C PRO A 129 -11.65 12.36 12.05
N THR A 130 -11.97 11.13 11.62
CA THR A 130 -12.69 10.15 12.44
C THR A 130 -11.82 9.01 12.96
N TYR A 131 -10.58 8.90 12.47
CA TYR A 131 -9.65 7.84 12.88
C TYR A 131 -8.39 8.40 13.53
N ALA A 132 -8.10 7.95 14.75
CA ALA A 132 -6.86 8.25 15.46
C ALA A 132 -5.99 6.99 15.59
N PRO A 133 -4.68 7.04 15.25
CA PRO A 133 -3.76 5.93 15.47
C PRO A 133 -3.69 5.52 16.95
N PRO A 134 -3.43 4.25 17.24
CA PRO A 134 -3.39 3.73 18.62
C PRO A 134 -2.28 4.39 19.44
N ASN A 135 -2.39 4.24 20.77
CA ASN A 135 -1.33 4.64 21.69
C ASN A 135 -0.01 3.90 21.32
N PRO A 136 1.14 4.60 21.32
CA PRO A 136 2.44 3.97 21.03
C PRO A 136 2.72 2.71 21.83
N LEU A 137 2.32 2.66 23.09
CA LEU A 137 2.54 1.50 23.96
C LEU A 137 1.79 0.23 23.49
N LYS A 138 0.74 0.38 22.69
CA LYS A 138 -0.01 -0.74 22.12
C LYS A 138 0.51 -1.20 20.75
N VAL A 139 1.43 -0.46 20.16
CA VAL A 139 1.91 -0.76 18.80
C VAL A 139 2.54 -2.15 18.69
N PRO A 140 3.43 -2.58 19.59
CA PRO A 140 4.02 -3.92 19.51
C PRO A 140 2.95 -5.01 19.51
N ASP A 141 2.01 -4.99 20.46
CA ASP A 141 0.95 -5.99 20.58
C ASP A 141 0.06 -6.04 19.33
N LEU A 142 -0.32 -4.86 18.81
CA LEU A 142 -1.13 -4.76 17.59
C LEU A 142 -0.39 -5.26 16.34
N MET A 143 0.92 -5.11 16.28
CA MET A 143 1.74 -5.67 15.21
C MET A 143 1.79 -7.20 15.32
N ASP A 144 1.97 -7.75 16.52
CA ASP A 144 1.95 -9.19 16.75
C ASP A 144 0.58 -9.81 16.39
N GLU A 145 -0.52 -9.16 16.79
CA GLU A 145 -1.88 -9.53 16.38
C GLU A 145 -2.03 -9.50 14.85
N MET A 146 -1.57 -8.43 14.21
CA MET A 146 -1.61 -8.31 12.75
C MET A 146 -0.89 -9.46 12.05
N PHE A 147 0.31 -9.84 12.52
CA PHE A 147 1.06 -10.96 11.92
C PHE A 147 0.39 -12.31 12.20
N ALA A 148 -0.22 -12.48 13.36
CA ALA A 148 -0.97 -13.69 13.67
C ALA A 148 -2.20 -13.84 12.75
N GLU A 149 -2.95 -12.76 12.55
CA GLU A 149 -4.10 -12.76 11.64
C GLU A 149 -3.66 -12.94 10.18
N LEU A 150 -2.59 -12.27 9.75
CA LEU A 150 -2.05 -12.38 8.39
C LEU A 150 -1.72 -13.84 8.01
N ARG A 151 -1.14 -14.59 8.95
CA ARG A 151 -0.83 -16.01 8.75
C ARG A 151 -2.05 -16.91 8.60
N SER A 152 -3.23 -16.45 9.01
CA SER A 152 -4.51 -17.19 8.86
C SER A 152 -5.23 -16.90 7.55
N ILE A 153 -4.70 -15.97 6.72
CA ILE A 153 -5.29 -15.61 5.43
C ILE A 153 -4.58 -16.37 4.33
N ASP A 154 -5.25 -17.36 3.74
CA ASP A 154 -4.68 -18.20 2.68
C ASP A 154 -4.60 -17.48 1.33
N ASP A 155 -5.53 -16.56 1.06
CA ASP A 155 -5.59 -15.85 -0.20
C ASP A 155 -4.58 -14.69 -0.27
N PRO A 156 -3.59 -14.71 -1.17
CA PRO A 156 -2.57 -13.67 -1.24
C PRO A 156 -3.12 -12.28 -1.63
N ILE A 157 -4.26 -12.22 -2.34
CA ILE A 157 -4.91 -10.94 -2.68
C ILE A 157 -5.46 -10.33 -1.41
N GLU A 158 -6.26 -11.11 -0.67
CA GLU A 158 -6.84 -10.67 0.59
C GLU A 158 -5.76 -10.38 1.63
N ALA A 159 -4.74 -11.23 1.76
CA ALA A 159 -3.60 -11.02 2.66
C ALA A 159 -2.87 -9.70 2.37
N SER A 160 -2.68 -9.36 1.09
CA SER A 160 -2.04 -8.11 0.70
C SER A 160 -2.86 -6.88 1.08
N PHE A 161 -4.19 -6.92 0.90
CA PHE A 161 -5.08 -5.82 1.26
C PHE A 161 -5.25 -5.70 2.78
N TYR A 162 -5.30 -6.83 3.47
CA TYR A 162 -5.30 -6.88 4.94
C TYR A 162 -4.04 -6.21 5.51
N PHE A 163 -2.86 -6.60 5.01
CA PHE A 163 -1.60 -6.01 5.45
C PHE A 163 -1.61 -4.48 5.26
N HIS A 164 -2.07 -4.01 4.09
CA HIS A 164 -2.15 -2.58 3.81
C HIS A 164 -3.05 -1.85 4.82
N LEU A 165 -4.28 -2.35 5.03
CA LEU A 165 -5.23 -1.74 5.95
C LEU A 165 -4.67 -1.68 7.38
N ARG A 166 -4.17 -2.81 7.88
CA ARG A 166 -3.71 -2.93 9.26
C ARG A 166 -2.48 -2.07 9.53
N LEU A 167 -1.46 -2.11 8.68
CA LEU A 167 -0.27 -1.28 8.86
C LEU A 167 -0.60 0.21 8.78
N ALA A 168 -1.47 0.60 7.82
CA ALA A 168 -1.94 1.97 7.70
C ALA A 168 -2.74 2.45 8.92
N GLY A 169 -3.43 1.54 9.63
CA GLY A 169 -4.14 1.87 10.87
C GLY A 169 -3.23 1.91 12.09
N ILE A 170 -2.41 0.90 12.28
CA ILE A 170 -1.50 0.81 13.44
C ILE A 170 -0.51 1.97 13.44
N GLN A 171 -0.06 2.42 12.25
CA GLN A 171 0.95 3.49 12.13
C GLN A 171 2.18 3.18 12.99
N PRO A 172 2.90 2.05 12.79
CA PRO A 172 3.96 1.64 13.70
C PRO A 172 5.20 2.53 13.68
N PHE A 173 5.36 3.40 12.69
CA PHE A 173 6.54 4.24 12.49
C PHE A 173 6.22 5.72 12.65
N ILE A 174 7.27 6.53 12.81
CA ILE A 174 7.16 8.00 12.90
C ILE A 174 6.63 8.57 11.57
N ASP A 175 7.12 8.04 10.46
CA ASP A 175 6.70 8.43 9.11
C ASP A 175 6.80 7.25 8.12
N GLY A 176 6.22 7.41 6.93
CA GLY A 176 6.31 6.44 5.84
C GLY A 176 5.37 5.23 5.95
N ASN A 177 4.53 5.13 6.97
CA ASN A 177 3.66 3.98 7.22
C ASN A 177 2.84 3.53 6.00
N LYS A 178 2.17 4.47 5.31
CA LYS A 178 1.39 4.16 4.10
C LYS A 178 2.27 3.77 2.91
N ARG A 179 3.52 4.26 2.86
CA ARG A 179 4.52 3.85 1.84
C ARG A 179 4.94 2.41 2.06
N VAL A 180 5.29 2.05 3.30
CA VAL A 180 5.60 0.68 3.70
C VAL A 180 4.43 -0.26 3.41
N ALA A 181 3.23 0.12 3.82
CA ALA A 181 2.02 -0.67 3.62
C ALA A 181 1.80 -1.02 2.14
N ARG A 182 1.88 -0.01 1.25
CA ARG A 182 1.73 -0.22 -0.19
C ARG A 182 2.88 -1.01 -0.81
N LEU A 183 4.10 -0.77 -0.37
CA LEU A 183 5.27 -1.46 -0.91
C LEU A 183 5.18 -2.98 -0.63
N ILE A 184 4.88 -3.35 0.60
CA ILE A 184 4.74 -4.75 1.01
C ILE A 184 3.49 -5.38 0.35
N GLN A 185 2.34 -4.69 0.33
CA GLN A 185 1.18 -5.13 -0.43
C GLN A 185 1.53 -5.47 -1.88
N ASN A 186 2.22 -4.54 -2.54
CA ASN A 186 2.59 -4.71 -3.94
C ASN A 186 3.61 -5.84 -4.13
N ARG A 187 4.52 -6.04 -3.17
CA ARG A 187 5.46 -7.16 -3.21
C ARG A 187 4.75 -8.50 -3.10
N ILE A 188 3.79 -8.63 -2.20
CA ILE A 188 2.95 -9.83 -2.08
C ILE A 188 2.23 -10.11 -3.41
N LEU A 189 1.60 -9.11 -4.01
CA LEU A 189 0.92 -9.25 -5.30
C LEU A 189 1.90 -9.64 -6.43
N TYR A 190 3.07 -9.01 -6.49
CA TYR A 190 4.10 -9.31 -7.48
C TYR A 190 4.56 -10.77 -7.43
N GLU A 191 4.85 -11.29 -6.24
CA GLU A 191 5.27 -12.68 -6.03
C GLU A 191 4.19 -13.69 -6.46
N ASN A 192 2.94 -13.25 -6.45
CA ASN A 192 1.80 -14.03 -6.94
C ASN A 192 1.42 -13.72 -8.39
N GLN A 193 2.29 -13.03 -9.14
CA GLN A 193 2.09 -12.63 -10.53
C GLN A 193 0.82 -11.79 -10.76
N LEU A 194 0.54 -10.88 -9.85
CA LEU A 194 -0.57 -9.93 -9.93
C LEU A 194 -0.06 -8.49 -10.09
N PRO A 195 -0.71 -7.66 -10.90
CA PRO A 195 -0.36 -6.25 -11.02
C PRO A 195 -0.74 -5.48 -9.73
N PRO A 196 -0.10 -4.32 -9.47
CA PRO A 196 -0.42 -3.51 -8.30
C PRO A 196 -1.77 -2.80 -8.44
N PRO A 197 -2.49 -2.53 -7.33
CA PRO A 197 -3.62 -1.62 -7.34
C PRO A 197 -3.11 -0.18 -7.49
N THR A 198 -3.10 0.34 -8.70
CA THR A 198 -2.64 1.70 -8.96
C THR A 198 -3.72 2.72 -8.61
N ILE A 199 -3.44 3.54 -7.60
CA ILE A 199 -4.31 4.62 -7.17
C ILE A 199 -3.82 5.90 -7.85
N SER A 200 -4.62 6.50 -8.73
CA SER A 200 -4.25 7.73 -9.45
C SER A 200 -4.45 8.99 -8.59
N PRO A 201 -3.87 10.16 -8.95
CA PRO A 201 -4.18 11.43 -8.28
C PRO A 201 -5.69 11.73 -8.20
N ALA A 202 -6.44 11.38 -9.22
CA ALA A 202 -7.89 11.56 -9.24
C ALA A 202 -8.63 10.68 -8.20
N ASP A 203 -8.07 9.51 -7.88
CA ASP A 203 -8.65 8.57 -6.92
C ASP A 203 -8.35 8.93 -5.46
N ARG A 204 -7.48 9.91 -5.21
CA ARG A 204 -6.93 10.21 -3.88
C ARG A 204 -7.99 10.39 -2.80
N ASN A 205 -8.95 11.27 -3.03
CA ASN A 205 -9.97 11.58 -2.04
C ASN A 205 -10.82 10.34 -1.73
N GLN A 206 -11.22 9.60 -2.76
CA GLN A 206 -11.94 8.34 -2.60
C GLN A 206 -11.12 7.33 -1.79
N TYR A 207 -9.83 7.16 -2.11
CA TYR A 207 -8.95 6.25 -1.39
C TYR A 207 -8.84 6.61 0.10
N ILE A 208 -8.65 7.90 0.44
CA ILE A 208 -8.52 8.34 1.83
C ILE A 208 -9.83 8.09 2.58
N THR A 209 -10.96 8.47 2.01
CA THR A 209 -12.28 8.27 2.63
C THR A 209 -12.56 6.78 2.87
N LEU A 210 -12.30 5.93 1.86
CA LEU A 210 -12.52 4.49 2.00
C LEU A 210 -11.56 3.86 3.02
N LEU A 211 -10.29 4.29 3.04
CA LEU A 211 -9.33 3.82 4.04
C LEU A 211 -9.76 4.22 5.45
N GLU A 212 -10.14 5.49 5.66
CA GLU A 212 -10.59 5.97 6.96
C GLU A 212 -11.82 5.20 7.46
N ASN A 213 -12.85 5.06 6.62
CA ASN A 213 -14.05 4.30 6.94
C ASN A 213 -13.72 2.83 7.26
N ALA A 214 -12.81 2.22 6.50
CA ALA A 214 -12.37 0.85 6.73
C ALA A 214 -11.63 0.69 8.05
N LEU A 215 -10.81 1.67 8.45
CA LEU A 215 -10.10 1.66 9.74
C LEU A 215 -11.07 1.77 10.92
N VAL A 216 -12.06 2.64 10.83
CA VAL A 216 -13.13 2.76 11.83
C VAL A 216 -13.94 1.47 11.88
N GLY A 217 -14.45 0.99 10.74
CA GLY A 217 -15.23 -0.23 10.67
C GLY A 217 -14.46 -1.46 11.17
N PHE A 218 -13.15 -1.53 10.89
CA PHE A 218 -12.32 -2.61 11.40
C PHE A 218 -12.26 -2.63 12.94
N ASN A 219 -12.14 -1.47 13.57
CA ASN A 219 -12.15 -1.35 15.02
C ASN A 219 -13.52 -1.69 15.63
N ASP A 220 -14.59 -1.31 14.96
CA ASP A 220 -15.98 -1.49 15.41
C ASP A 220 -16.54 -2.89 15.05
N ASN A 221 -15.74 -3.77 14.43
CA ASN A 221 -16.17 -5.06 13.88
C ASN A 221 -17.25 -4.96 12.78
N ASP A 222 -17.37 -3.82 12.13
CA ASP A 222 -18.18 -3.63 10.92
C ASP A 222 -17.33 -3.91 9.68
N LEU A 223 -17.56 -5.06 9.05
CA LEU A 223 -16.81 -5.47 7.86
C LEU A 223 -17.30 -4.82 6.56
N LYS A 224 -18.41 -4.06 6.57
CA LYS A 224 -18.92 -3.43 5.36
C LYS A 224 -17.95 -2.39 4.79
N PRO A 225 -17.45 -1.38 5.55
CA PRO A 225 -16.46 -0.44 5.05
C PRO A 225 -15.14 -1.13 4.65
N VAL A 226 -14.75 -2.21 5.32
CA VAL A 226 -13.55 -2.99 4.97
C VAL A 226 -13.72 -3.63 3.58
N ARG A 227 -14.89 -4.22 3.30
CA ARG A 227 -15.20 -4.77 1.97
C ARG A 227 -15.19 -3.71 0.88
N GLU A 228 -15.69 -2.52 1.16
CA GLU A 228 -15.69 -1.40 0.22
C GLU A 228 -14.26 -0.95 -0.12
N PHE A 229 -13.38 -0.85 0.88
CA PHE A 229 -11.97 -0.53 0.66
C PHE A 229 -11.23 -1.63 -0.13
N TYR A 230 -11.42 -2.90 0.23
CA TYR A 230 -10.83 -4.02 -0.50
C TYR A 230 -11.40 -4.13 -1.93
N GLY A 231 -12.69 -3.86 -2.09
CA GLY A 231 -13.34 -3.77 -3.41
C GLY A 231 -12.73 -2.71 -4.30
N PHE A 232 -12.43 -1.55 -3.72
CA PHE A 232 -11.73 -0.47 -4.43
C PHE A 232 -10.32 -0.91 -4.87
N LEU A 233 -9.51 -1.51 -3.98
CA LEU A 233 -8.19 -2.02 -4.35
C LEU A 233 -8.28 -3.13 -5.41
N GLY A 234 -9.21 -4.06 -5.23
CA GLY A 234 -9.45 -5.15 -6.18
C GLY A 234 -9.85 -4.66 -7.57
N SER A 235 -10.69 -3.62 -7.66
CA SER A 235 -11.06 -3.02 -8.95
C SER A 235 -9.87 -2.44 -9.71
N LYS A 236 -8.85 -1.91 -8.98
CA LYS A 236 -7.61 -1.41 -9.59
C LYS A 236 -6.73 -2.54 -10.12
N VAL A 237 -6.67 -3.68 -9.40
CA VAL A 237 -5.98 -4.89 -9.90
C VAL A 237 -6.69 -5.44 -11.13
N GLN A 238 -8.02 -5.58 -11.08
CA GLN A 238 -8.82 -6.09 -12.20
C GLN A 238 -8.65 -5.23 -13.46
N ARG A 239 -8.63 -3.90 -13.32
CA ARG A 239 -8.40 -2.99 -14.43
C ARG A 239 -7.09 -3.29 -15.16
N HIS A 240 -5.99 -3.56 -14.44
CA HIS A 240 -4.71 -3.90 -15.08
C HIS A 240 -4.73 -5.29 -15.72
N LEU A 241 -5.48 -6.24 -15.16
CA LEU A 241 -5.69 -7.54 -15.81
C LEU A 241 -6.51 -7.38 -17.10
N ASP A 242 -7.54 -6.52 -17.10
CA ASP A 242 -8.29 -6.21 -18.31
C ASP A 242 -7.41 -5.53 -19.38
N GLU A 243 -6.55 -4.56 -18.99
CA GLU A 243 -5.55 -3.99 -19.89
C GLU A 243 -4.65 -5.07 -20.49
N ALA A 244 -4.21 -6.06 -19.69
CA ALA A 244 -3.41 -7.19 -20.17
C ALA A 244 -4.16 -8.07 -21.15
N LEU A 245 -5.43 -8.37 -20.91
CA LEU A 245 -6.26 -9.17 -21.82
C LEU A 245 -6.45 -8.54 -23.20
N TYR A 246 -6.38 -7.20 -23.28
CA TYR A 246 -6.45 -6.47 -24.55
C TYR A 246 -5.10 -6.30 -25.26
N THR A 247 -3.98 -6.40 -24.53
CA THR A 247 -2.66 -6.05 -25.06
C THR A 247 -1.73 -7.23 -25.25
N LEU A 248 -1.99 -8.36 -24.63
CA LEU A 248 -1.22 -9.59 -24.71
C LEU A 248 -1.91 -10.67 -25.53
#